data_4c68a1f1bc2cbc152037a794d52ad1eb
#
_entry.id   4c68a1f1bc2cbc152037a794d52ad1eb
#
_cell.length_a   1.000
_cell.length_b   1.000
_cell.length_c   1.000
_cell.angle_alpha   90.00
_cell.angle_beta   90.00
_cell.angle_gamma   90.00
#
_symmetry.space_group_name_H-M   'P 1'
#
loop_
_entity.id
_entity.type
_entity.pdbx_description
1 polymer ?
#
loop_
_entity_poly.entity_id
_entity_poly.type
_entity_poly.pdbx_seq_one_letter_code
_entity_poly.pdbx_strand_id
1 'polypeptide(L)'
;MKRLIISLTIALIAGISAQAQEQKCCKTEKKECCKAKQKECSKTEKKEKVTVVKIEENNIFSQCFKDIDTNGDGIVDCCEAKKATFLSLEKGGRSNVIDNYDFLKYFPNLTAFGVGTTPLEEIDLHNLKKLEKLHVGNAAWLKKVILAEGCKPEITGKDDVKVEYK
;
A
#
# COMPACT_ATOMS: atom_id res chain seq x y z
N MET A 1 -2.44 40.04 60.36
CA MET A 1 -3.21 38.82 60.07
C MET A 1 -4.04 39.13 58.80
N LYS A 2 -3.50 38.75 57.66
CA LYS A 2 -4.13 38.94 56.33
C LYS A 2 -4.58 37.58 55.81
N ARG A 3 -5.90 37.40 55.70
CA ARG A 3 -6.49 36.18 55.14
C ARG A 3 -6.48 36.29 53.62
N LEU A 4 -5.77 35.38 52.94
CA LEU A 4 -5.82 35.20 51.51
C LEU A 4 -6.99 34.28 51.19
N ILE A 5 -7.93 34.81 50.40
CA ILE A 5 -9.05 34.05 49.83
C ILE A 5 -8.54 33.53 48.50
N ILE A 6 -8.34 32.22 48.39
CA ILE A 6 -8.03 31.57 47.13
C ILE A 6 -9.34 31.20 46.48
N SER A 7 -9.65 31.90 45.41
CA SER A 7 -10.79 31.60 44.55
C SER A 7 -10.49 30.41 43.65
N LEU A 8 -11.23 29.32 43.87
CA LEU A 8 -11.11 28.10 43.08
C LEU A 8 -11.98 28.21 41.82
N THR A 9 -11.38 28.55 40.71
CA THR A 9 -12.08 28.49 39.40
C THR A 9 -12.04 27.05 38.88
N ILE A 10 -13.18 26.40 38.93
CA ILE A 10 -13.38 25.07 38.32
C ILE A 10 -13.55 25.30 36.81
N ALA A 11 -12.52 25.00 36.03
CA ALA A 11 -12.64 24.92 34.60
C ALA A 11 -13.31 23.58 34.22
N LEU A 12 -14.52 23.64 33.76
CA LEU A 12 -15.22 22.54 33.09
C LEU A 12 -14.48 22.25 31.78
N ILE A 13 -13.64 21.23 31.76
CA ILE A 13 -13.10 20.68 30.52
C ILE A 13 -14.20 19.81 29.94
N ALA A 14 -14.91 20.33 28.94
CA ALA A 14 -15.78 19.55 28.09
C ALA A 14 -14.94 18.47 27.42
N GLY A 15 -15.23 17.21 27.79
CA GLY A 15 -14.62 16.05 27.17
C GLY A 15 -14.93 16.01 25.69
N ILE A 16 -13.90 16.27 24.88
CA ILE A 16 -13.95 15.95 23.45
C ILE A 16 -13.77 14.44 23.38
N SER A 17 -14.88 13.74 23.31
CA SER A 17 -14.93 12.33 22.92
C SER A 17 -14.37 12.25 21.50
N ALA A 18 -13.11 11.82 21.38
CA ALA A 18 -12.57 11.39 20.11
C ALA A 18 -13.29 10.10 19.73
N GLN A 19 -14.43 10.24 19.08
CA GLN A 19 -15.02 9.14 18.33
C GLN A 19 -14.04 8.83 17.21
N ALA A 20 -13.37 7.68 17.34
CA ALA A 20 -12.71 7.04 16.22
C ALA A 20 -13.79 6.86 15.13
N GLN A 21 -13.78 7.74 14.15
CA GLN A 21 -14.54 7.53 12.94
C GLN A 21 -13.88 6.34 12.23
N GLU A 22 -14.47 5.17 12.42
CA GLU A 22 -14.32 4.09 11.46
C GLU A 22 -14.75 4.65 10.10
N GLN A 23 -13.78 5.08 9.31
CA GLN A 23 -14.00 5.43 7.92
C GLN A 23 -14.43 4.15 7.20
N LYS A 24 -15.75 3.97 7.12
CA LYS A 24 -16.38 3.02 6.21
C LYS A 24 -15.96 3.39 4.80
N CYS A 25 -14.84 2.83 4.35
CA CYS A 25 -14.15 3.15 3.10
C CYS A 25 -15.02 3.05 1.82
N CYS A 26 -16.22 2.51 1.92
CA CYS A 26 -17.09 2.29 0.77
C CYS A 26 -18.51 2.86 0.89
N LYS A 27 -18.86 3.62 1.96
CA LYS A 27 -20.28 4.06 2.12
C LYS A 27 -20.57 5.50 1.74
N THR A 28 -19.60 6.40 1.61
CA THR A 28 -19.90 7.83 1.46
C THR A 28 -19.19 8.57 0.33
N GLU A 29 -18.18 8.00 -0.34
CA GLU A 29 -17.51 8.71 -1.41
C GLU A 29 -17.39 7.87 -2.68
N LYS A 30 -18.47 7.91 -3.48
CA LYS A 30 -18.57 7.28 -4.80
C LYS A 30 -17.60 7.85 -5.84
N LYS A 31 -16.70 8.78 -5.52
CA LYS A 31 -15.93 9.52 -6.52
C LYS A 31 -14.42 9.31 -6.52
N GLU A 32 -13.81 8.80 -5.47
CA GLU A 32 -12.34 8.74 -5.39
C GLU A 32 -11.72 7.36 -5.44
N CYS A 33 -12.50 6.31 -5.18
CA CYS A 33 -11.97 4.96 -5.15
C CYS A 33 -11.55 4.39 -6.52
N CYS A 34 -12.00 4.98 -7.64
CA CYS A 34 -11.85 4.38 -8.97
C CYS A 34 -11.37 5.34 -10.06
N LYS A 35 -10.65 6.43 -9.73
CA LYS A 35 -10.13 7.34 -10.75
C LYS A 35 -9.08 6.73 -11.70
N ALA A 36 -8.59 5.53 -11.43
CA ALA A 36 -7.60 4.88 -12.31
C ALA A 36 -8.23 4.16 -13.52
N LYS A 37 -9.52 3.81 -13.51
CA LYS A 37 -10.31 3.44 -14.70
C LYS A 37 -11.79 3.53 -14.37
N GLN A 38 -12.40 4.67 -14.69
CA GLN A 38 -13.81 5.01 -14.43
C GLN A 38 -14.83 4.22 -15.27
N LYS A 39 -14.49 3.09 -15.88
CA LYS A 39 -15.44 2.36 -16.74
C LYS A 39 -16.11 1.14 -16.13
N GLU A 40 -15.65 0.62 -14.96
CA GLU A 40 -16.16 -0.66 -14.45
C GLU A 40 -16.81 -0.62 -13.06
N CYS A 41 -16.91 0.55 -12.41
CA CYS A 41 -17.56 0.68 -11.11
C CYS A 41 -18.90 1.43 -11.15
N SER A 42 -19.61 1.48 -12.29
CA SER A 42 -20.89 2.17 -12.39
C SER A 42 -22.07 1.20 -12.53
N LYS A 43 -22.89 1.19 -11.48
CA LYS A 43 -24.31 0.81 -11.48
C LYS A 43 -24.63 -0.67 -11.67
N THR A 44 -24.57 -1.43 -10.58
CA THR A 44 -25.64 -2.37 -10.19
C THR A 44 -25.45 -2.80 -8.73
N GLU A 45 -26.50 -3.06 -8.00
CA GLU A 45 -26.59 -3.27 -6.54
C GLU A 45 -26.04 -4.64 -6.05
N LYS A 46 -24.88 -5.05 -6.54
CA LYS A 46 -23.94 -5.97 -5.89
C LYS A 46 -22.57 -5.38 -6.16
N LYS A 47 -21.95 -4.76 -5.16
CA LYS A 47 -20.58 -4.29 -5.24
C LYS A 47 -19.68 -5.51 -5.47
N GLU A 48 -19.39 -5.83 -6.71
CA GLU A 48 -18.29 -6.74 -7.02
C GLU A 48 -17.01 -6.03 -6.57
N LYS A 49 -16.44 -6.54 -5.49
CA LYS A 49 -15.11 -6.13 -5.05
C LYS A 49 -14.15 -6.50 -6.17
N VAL A 50 -13.41 -5.52 -6.70
CA VAL A 50 -12.35 -5.82 -7.68
C VAL A 50 -11.27 -6.62 -6.97
N THR A 51 -11.17 -7.90 -7.29
CA THR A 51 -10.12 -8.78 -6.78
C THR A 51 -8.79 -8.36 -7.40
N VAL A 52 -7.80 -8.06 -6.55
CA VAL A 52 -6.42 -7.76 -6.96
C VAL A 52 -5.58 -9.02 -6.94
N VAL A 53 -5.64 -9.75 -5.83
CA VAL A 53 -4.93 -11.03 -5.65
C VAL A 53 -5.83 -12.00 -4.88
N LYS A 54 -5.88 -13.26 -5.33
CA LYS A 54 -6.46 -14.36 -4.57
C LYS A 54 -5.35 -15.09 -3.83
N ILE A 55 -5.50 -15.27 -2.53
CA ILE A 55 -4.50 -15.95 -1.70
C ILE A 55 -4.73 -17.46 -1.77
N GLU A 56 -3.73 -18.18 -2.23
CA GLU A 56 -3.75 -19.63 -2.36
C GLU A 56 -2.66 -20.24 -1.47
N GLU A 57 -2.97 -21.32 -0.76
CA GLU A 57 -2.06 -21.91 0.22
C GLU A 57 -0.72 -22.35 -0.38
N ASN A 58 -0.73 -22.86 -1.61
CA ASN A 58 0.44 -23.40 -2.29
C ASN A 58 1.10 -22.39 -3.25
N ASN A 59 0.64 -21.15 -3.30
CA ASN A 59 1.18 -20.12 -4.17
C ASN A 59 1.99 -19.11 -3.34
N ILE A 60 3.32 -19.19 -3.43
CA ILE A 60 4.26 -18.36 -2.65
C ILE A 60 4.04 -16.88 -2.95
N PHE A 61 3.78 -16.51 -4.22
CA PHE A 61 3.50 -15.13 -4.60
C PHE A 61 2.27 -14.60 -3.85
N SER A 62 1.18 -15.33 -3.88
CA SER A 62 -0.05 -14.90 -3.21
C SER A 62 0.10 -14.84 -1.68
N GLN A 63 0.96 -15.66 -1.08
CA GLN A 63 1.27 -15.61 0.35
C GLN A 63 1.96 -14.31 0.80
N CYS A 64 2.59 -13.57 -0.12
CA CYS A 64 3.16 -12.25 0.18
C CYS A 64 2.08 -11.20 0.54
N PHE A 65 0.84 -11.46 0.17
CA PHE A 65 -0.29 -10.55 0.38
C PHE A 65 -1.13 -10.86 1.63
N LYS A 66 -0.77 -11.89 2.39
CA LYS A 66 -1.53 -12.33 3.56
C LYS A 66 -1.77 -11.23 4.60
N ASP A 67 -0.77 -10.38 4.82
CA ASP A 67 -0.86 -9.30 5.79
C ASP A 67 -1.70 -8.11 5.28
N ILE A 68 -2.05 -8.11 3.99
CA ILE A 68 -2.88 -7.10 3.35
C ILE A 68 -4.36 -7.50 3.35
N ASP A 69 -4.64 -8.80 3.34
CA ASP A 69 -5.98 -9.36 3.53
C ASP A 69 -6.43 -9.15 4.98
N THR A 70 -7.03 -7.99 5.24
CA THR A 70 -7.40 -7.56 6.60
C THR A 70 -8.69 -8.17 7.10
N ASN A 71 -9.51 -8.66 6.20
CA ASN A 71 -10.80 -9.29 6.53
C ASN A 71 -10.72 -10.83 6.58
N GLY A 72 -9.61 -11.42 6.12
CA GLY A 72 -9.33 -12.85 6.16
C GLY A 72 -10.19 -13.68 5.20
N ASP A 73 -10.73 -13.07 4.13
CA ASP A 73 -11.56 -13.77 3.15
C ASP A 73 -10.74 -14.49 2.07
N GLY A 74 -9.42 -14.43 2.14
CA GLY A 74 -8.50 -15.04 1.17
C GLY A 74 -8.38 -14.26 -0.13
N ILE A 75 -8.87 -13.03 -0.16
CA ILE A 75 -8.86 -12.17 -1.35
C ILE A 75 -8.39 -10.78 -0.96
N VAL A 76 -7.32 -10.30 -1.55
CA VAL A 76 -6.96 -8.88 -1.46
C VAL A 76 -7.76 -8.10 -2.50
N ASP A 77 -8.66 -7.27 -2.02
CA ASP A 77 -9.45 -6.37 -2.87
C ASP A 77 -8.80 -4.99 -3.06
N CYS A 78 -9.36 -4.18 -3.95
CA CYS A 78 -8.83 -2.86 -4.23
C CYS A 78 -8.88 -1.88 -3.04
N CYS A 79 -9.74 -2.12 -2.03
CA CYS A 79 -9.81 -1.28 -0.84
C CYS A 79 -8.70 -1.63 0.15
N GLU A 80 -8.36 -2.90 0.26
CA GLU A 80 -7.24 -3.40 1.08
C GLU A 80 -5.91 -3.02 0.45
N ALA A 81 -5.74 -3.26 -0.85
CA ALA A 81 -4.56 -2.88 -1.60
C ALA A 81 -4.25 -1.37 -1.46
N LYS A 82 -5.27 -0.50 -1.48
CA LYS A 82 -5.10 0.94 -1.27
C LYS A 82 -4.65 1.33 0.12
N LYS A 83 -4.96 0.54 1.13
CA LYS A 83 -4.55 0.81 2.53
C LYS A 83 -3.13 0.34 2.80
N ALA A 84 -2.62 -0.58 2.00
CA ALA A 84 -1.30 -1.13 2.18
C ALA A 84 -0.22 -0.05 2.00
N THR A 85 0.67 0.02 2.97
CA THR A 85 1.85 0.90 2.95
C THR A 85 3.15 0.12 2.78
N PHE A 86 3.11 -1.18 2.99
CA PHE A 86 4.23 -2.09 2.88
C PHE A 86 3.84 -3.32 2.06
N LEU A 87 4.72 -3.75 1.17
CA LEU A 87 4.62 -5.02 0.47
C LEU A 87 6.02 -5.57 0.19
N SER A 88 6.29 -6.80 0.58
CA SER A 88 7.53 -7.50 0.21
C SER A 88 7.20 -8.78 -0.56
N LEU A 89 7.77 -8.89 -1.75
CA LEU A 89 7.66 -10.06 -2.61
C LEU A 89 8.85 -11.03 -2.46
N GLU A 90 9.70 -10.82 -1.47
CA GLU A 90 10.92 -11.59 -1.24
C GLU A 90 10.66 -12.95 -0.58
N LYS A 91 9.43 -13.17 -0.10
CA LYS A 91 9.02 -14.42 0.52
C LYS A 91 9.18 -15.59 -0.47
N GLY A 92 9.79 -16.66 0.01
CA GLY A 92 10.09 -17.82 -0.84
C GLY A 92 11.40 -17.70 -1.64
N GLY A 93 12.11 -16.57 -1.55
CA GLY A 93 13.42 -16.38 -2.18
C GLY A 93 13.37 -16.66 -3.68
N ARG A 94 14.32 -17.47 -4.17
CA ARG A 94 14.47 -17.78 -5.61
C ARG A 94 13.31 -18.57 -6.21
N SER A 95 12.47 -19.19 -5.40
CA SER A 95 11.30 -19.97 -5.88
C SER A 95 10.10 -19.08 -6.22
N ASN A 96 10.09 -17.82 -5.76
CA ASN A 96 9.04 -16.86 -6.05
C ASN A 96 9.47 -15.96 -7.22
N VAL A 97 9.31 -16.44 -8.44
CA VAL A 97 9.67 -15.69 -9.65
C VAL A 97 8.50 -14.84 -10.10
N ILE A 98 8.74 -13.53 -10.24
CA ILE A 98 7.72 -12.54 -10.59
C ILE A 98 8.13 -11.86 -11.89
N ASP A 99 7.35 -12.04 -12.92
CA ASP A 99 7.57 -11.53 -14.27
C ASP A 99 6.62 -10.39 -14.65
N ASN A 100 5.66 -10.07 -13.77
CA ASN A 100 4.70 -8.99 -13.99
C ASN A 100 4.41 -8.22 -12.70
N TYR A 101 4.49 -6.91 -12.77
CA TYR A 101 4.24 -5.96 -11.67
C TYR A 101 3.02 -5.07 -11.89
N ASP A 102 2.14 -5.36 -12.87
CA ASP A 102 0.96 -4.56 -13.19
C ASP A 102 -0.04 -4.41 -12.03
N PHE A 103 -0.05 -5.37 -11.11
CA PHE A 103 -0.88 -5.32 -9.91
C PHE A 103 -0.52 -4.13 -9.00
N LEU A 104 0.69 -3.60 -9.06
CA LEU A 104 1.13 -2.46 -8.23
C LEU A 104 0.31 -1.19 -8.47
N LYS A 105 -0.37 -1.07 -9.60
CA LYS A 105 -1.32 0.04 -9.87
C LYS A 105 -2.45 0.13 -8.84
N TYR A 106 -2.75 -0.95 -8.14
CA TYR A 106 -3.77 -0.99 -7.08
C TYR A 106 -3.23 -0.58 -5.71
N PHE A 107 -1.91 -0.36 -5.58
CA PHE A 107 -1.20 -0.06 -4.33
C PHE A 107 -0.62 1.37 -4.28
N PRO A 108 -1.43 2.43 -4.47
CA PRO A 108 -0.91 3.80 -4.63
C PRO A 108 -0.30 4.40 -3.36
N ASN A 109 -0.46 3.75 -2.22
CA ASN A 109 -0.01 4.24 -0.93
C ASN A 109 1.20 3.48 -0.35
N LEU A 110 1.83 2.61 -1.15
CA LEU A 110 3.06 1.94 -0.70
C LEU A 110 4.16 2.97 -0.43
N THR A 111 4.71 2.89 0.77
CA THR A 111 5.89 3.63 1.20
C THR A 111 7.13 2.75 1.23
N ALA A 112 6.96 1.43 1.36
CA ALA A 112 8.05 0.48 1.29
C ALA A 112 7.69 -0.73 0.42
N PHE A 113 8.60 -1.08 -0.49
CA PHE A 113 8.41 -2.18 -1.42
C PHE A 113 9.67 -3.03 -1.54
N GLY A 114 9.52 -4.35 -1.39
CA GLY A 114 10.57 -5.34 -1.63
C GLY A 114 10.29 -6.09 -2.93
N VAL A 115 11.21 -5.99 -3.88
CA VAL A 115 11.15 -6.69 -5.16
C VAL A 115 11.52 -8.16 -4.95
N GLY A 116 10.68 -9.08 -5.40
CA GLY A 116 10.98 -10.51 -5.39
C GLY A 116 12.01 -10.90 -6.46
N THR A 117 12.26 -12.20 -6.59
CA THR A 117 13.08 -12.72 -7.68
C THR A 117 12.38 -12.44 -9.01
N THR A 118 13.07 -11.80 -9.94
CA THR A 118 12.51 -11.43 -11.23
C THR A 118 13.54 -11.69 -12.35
N PRO A 119 13.09 -12.18 -13.53
CA PRO A 119 13.92 -12.27 -14.72
C PRO A 119 13.99 -10.95 -15.48
N LEU A 120 13.24 -9.93 -15.04
CA LEU A 120 13.17 -8.64 -15.72
C LEU A 120 14.44 -7.84 -15.51
N GLU A 121 14.91 -7.19 -16.57
CA GLU A 121 16.00 -6.22 -16.51
C GLU A 121 15.51 -4.82 -16.12
N GLU A 122 14.23 -4.55 -16.28
CA GLU A 122 13.58 -3.27 -16.00
C GLU A 122 12.23 -3.47 -15.30
N ILE A 123 11.94 -2.64 -14.30
CA ILE A 123 10.66 -2.59 -13.60
C ILE A 123 10.13 -1.16 -13.58
N ASP A 124 8.89 -0.99 -14.00
CA ASP A 124 8.20 0.31 -13.95
C ASP A 124 7.36 0.44 -12.67
N LEU A 125 7.82 1.31 -11.77
CA LEU A 125 7.20 1.63 -10.48
C LEU A 125 6.67 3.07 -10.42
N HIS A 126 6.50 3.77 -11.55
CA HIS A 126 6.07 5.18 -11.59
C HIS A 126 4.70 5.42 -10.93
N ASN A 127 3.90 4.38 -10.75
CA ASN A 127 2.62 4.45 -10.03
C ASN A 127 2.78 4.59 -8.51
N LEU A 128 3.95 4.25 -7.94
CA LEU A 128 4.23 4.26 -6.51
C LEU A 128 4.79 5.63 -6.07
N LYS A 129 3.96 6.66 -6.13
CA LYS A 129 4.37 8.06 -5.89
C LYS A 129 4.80 8.38 -4.45
N LYS A 130 4.50 7.49 -3.50
CA LYS A 130 4.80 7.67 -2.08
C LYS A 130 5.93 6.75 -1.61
N LEU A 131 6.63 6.11 -2.52
CA LEU A 131 7.67 5.16 -2.19
C LEU A 131 8.86 5.87 -1.53
N GLU A 132 9.19 5.43 -0.31
CA GLU A 132 10.30 5.93 0.50
C GLU A 132 11.44 4.91 0.58
N LYS A 133 11.10 3.61 0.49
CA LYS A 133 12.08 2.52 0.57
C LYS A 133 11.81 1.48 -0.53
N LEU A 134 12.87 1.11 -1.22
CA LEU A 134 12.86 0.08 -2.26
C LEU A 134 13.97 -0.93 -2.00
N HIS A 135 13.61 -2.18 -1.75
CA HIS A 135 14.59 -3.25 -1.63
C HIS A 135 14.61 -4.11 -2.89
N VAL A 136 15.80 -4.30 -3.49
CA VAL A 136 15.99 -5.02 -4.76
C VAL A 136 16.98 -6.19 -4.64
N GLY A 137 17.21 -6.68 -3.41
CA GLY A 137 18.24 -7.69 -3.13
C GLY A 137 18.09 -9.01 -3.88
N ASN A 138 16.86 -9.43 -4.15
CA ASN A 138 16.58 -10.69 -4.84
C ASN A 138 16.45 -10.56 -6.37
N ALA A 139 16.54 -9.34 -6.89
CA ALA A 139 16.36 -9.04 -8.31
C ALA A 139 17.73 -9.05 -9.05
N ALA A 140 18.36 -10.21 -9.16
CA ALA A 140 19.72 -10.34 -9.71
C ALA A 140 19.89 -9.76 -11.13
N TRP A 141 18.88 -9.89 -11.97
CA TRP A 141 18.88 -9.44 -13.37
C TRP A 141 18.44 -7.98 -13.54
N LEU A 142 17.88 -7.38 -12.51
CA LEU A 142 17.37 -6.01 -12.57
C LEU A 142 18.52 -5.01 -12.79
N LYS A 143 18.43 -4.25 -13.86
CA LYS A 143 19.40 -3.21 -14.24
C LYS A 143 18.82 -1.81 -14.11
N LYS A 144 17.47 -1.70 -14.20
CA LYS A 144 16.79 -0.40 -14.23
C LYS A 144 15.47 -0.42 -13.49
N VAL A 145 15.20 0.68 -12.78
CA VAL A 145 13.90 0.96 -12.15
C VAL A 145 13.41 2.31 -12.64
N ILE A 146 12.15 2.36 -13.08
CA ILE A 146 11.47 3.60 -13.43
C ILE A 146 10.60 4.04 -12.26
N LEU A 147 10.85 5.25 -11.75
CA LEU A 147 10.12 5.85 -10.62
C LEU A 147 9.30 7.05 -11.09
N ALA A 148 8.32 7.45 -10.27
CA ALA A 148 7.61 8.72 -10.49
C ALA A 148 8.54 9.91 -10.34
N GLU A 149 8.31 10.98 -11.12
CA GLU A 149 9.01 12.24 -10.92
C GLU A 149 8.87 12.74 -9.48
N GLY A 150 9.99 13.15 -8.88
CA GLY A 150 10.03 13.61 -7.48
C GLY A 150 10.07 12.51 -6.42
N CYS A 151 9.85 11.25 -6.78
CA CYS A 151 10.00 10.11 -5.88
C CYS A 151 11.48 9.74 -5.74
N LYS A 152 12.02 9.74 -4.52
CA LYS A 152 13.44 9.44 -4.24
C LYS A 152 13.54 8.44 -3.09
N PRO A 153 13.16 7.17 -3.31
CA PRO A 153 13.26 6.17 -2.26
C PRO A 153 14.73 5.84 -1.93
N GLU A 154 14.96 5.44 -0.70
CA GLU A 154 16.18 4.74 -0.33
C GLU A 154 16.18 3.37 -1.03
N ILE A 155 17.16 3.12 -1.89
CA ILE A 155 17.29 1.85 -2.61
C ILE A 155 18.36 1.02 -1.92
N THR A 156 18.01 -0.23 -1.59
CA THR A 156 18.90 -1.16 -0.88
C THR A 156 18.94 -2.53 -1.58
N GLY A 157 19.99 -3.31 -1.29
CA GLY A 157 20.13 -4.69 -1.75
C GLY A 157 20.91 -4.87 -3.04
N LYS A 158 21.08 -3.81 -3.86
CA LYS A 158 21.89 -3.84 -5.08
C LYS A 158 22.33 -2.43 -5.45
N ASP A 159 23.63 -2.21 -5.66
CA ASP A 159 24.22 -0.87 -5.86
C ASP A 159 24.24 -0.41 -7.31
N ASP A 160 24.08 -1.33 -8.27
CA ASP A 160 24.26 -1.07 -9.71
C ASP A 160 22.95 -0.90 -10.48
N VAL A 161 21.83 -0.65 -9.77
CA VAL A 161 20.54 -0.41 -10.40
C VAL A 161 20.41 1.05 -10.84
N LYS A 162 20.22 1.26 -12.13
CA LYS A 162 19.96 2.58 -12.69
C LYS A 162 18.54 3.04 -12.38
N VAL A 163 18.39 4.30 -11.97
CA VAL A 163 17.09 4.91 -11.72
C VAL A 163 16.76 5.87 -12.85
N GLU A 164 15.57 5.74 -13.42
CA GLU A 164 14.98 6.68 -14.36
C GLU A 164 13.67 7.23 -13.78
N TYR A 165 13.28 8.43 -14.18
CA TYR A 165 12.05 9.10 -13.70
C TYR A 165 11.11 9.36 -14.86
N LYS A 166 9.79 9.20 -14.57
CA LYS A 166 8.72 9.35 -15.57
C LYS A 166 7.51 10.07 -15.00
#